data_267830ad79f6d92f6fb92c0d5ab2072d
#
_entry.id   267830ad79f6d92f6fb92c0d5ab2072d
#
_cell.length_a   1.000
_cell.length_b   1.000
_cell.length_c   1.000
_cell.angle_alpha   90.00
_cell.angle_beta   90.00
_cell.angle_gamma   90.00
#
_symmetry.space_group_name_H-M   'P 1'
#
loop_
_entity.id
_entity.type
_entity.pdbx_description
1 polymer ?
#
loop_
_entity_poly.entity_id
_entity_poly.type
_entity_poly.pdbx_seq_one_letter_code
_entity_poly.pdbx_strand_id
1 'polypeptide(L)'
;MDGEMGRLRGEIDRVDTELVRLLNERLRLVDAIGAIKRARGLPVRDEAREAELLARIRAQAEENAAEAEAVYQMILLISRERQRHT
;
A
#
# COMPACT_ATOMS: atom_id res chain seq x y z
N MET A 1 1.41 -34.27 -11.63
CA MET A 1 1.36 -33.97 -10.64
C MET A 1 1.21 -32.65 -10.36
N ASP A 2 2.03 -31.97 -10.03
CA ASP A 2 1.86 -30.59 -9.68
C ASP A 2 2.07 -29.61 -10.81
N GLY A 3 1.87 -30.07 -12.06
CA GLY A 3 1.99 -29.19 -13.22
C GLY A 3 1.07 -27.99 -13.18
N GLU A 4 -0.21 -28.20 -12.82
CA GLU A 4 -1.17 -27.12 -12.71
C GLU A 4 -0.87 -26.23 -11.50
N MET A 5 -0.57 -26.84 -10.36
CA MET A 5 -0.23 -26.07 -9.16
C MET A 5 1.05 -25.27 -9.38
N GLY A 6 2.05 -25.89 -10.03
CA GLY A 6 3.30 -25.20 -10.36
C GLY A 6 3.08 -24.00 -11.26
N ARG A 7 2.20 -24.14 -12.26
CA ARG A 7 1.86 -23.04 -13.16
C ARG A 7 1.19 -21.89 -12.38
N LEU A 8 0.25 -22.22 -11.51
CA LEU A 8 -0.44 -21.20 -10.72
C LEU A 8 0.51 -20.49 -9.75
N ARG A 9 1.41 -21.24 -9.13
CA ARG A 9 2.42 -20.63 -8.25
C ARG A 9 3.35 -19.70 -9.02
N GLY A 10 3.70 -20.07 -10.26
CA GLY A 10 4.47 -19.19 -11.13
C GLY A 10 3.75 -17.90 -11.44
N GLU A 11 2.43 -17.97 -11.63
CA GLU A 11 1.62 -16.77 -11.85
C GLU A 11 1.57 -15.90 -10.58
N ILE A 12 1.47 -16.52 -9.41
CA ILE A 12 1.52 -15.78 -8.13
C ILE A 12 2.87 -15.09 -7.98
N ASP A 13 3.97 -15.79 -8.31
CA ASP A 13 5.30 -15.19 -8.22
C ASP A 13 5.43 -13.95 -9.11
N ARG A 14 4.82 -13.99 -10.30
CA ARG A 14 4.81 -12.85 -11.19
C ARG A 14 4.05 -11.68 -10.58
N VAL A 15 2.87 -11.96 -10.00
CA VAL A 15 2.07 -10.94 -9.32
C VAL A 15 2.84 -10.35 -8.14
N ASP A 16 3.50 -11.20 -7.35
CA ASP A 16 4.27 -10.75 -6.20
C ASP A 16 5.41 -9.82 -6.61
N THR A 17 6.09 -10.13 -7.72
CA THR A 17 7.14 -9.26 -8.25
C THR A 17 6.58 -7.86 -8.56
N GLU A 18 5.39 -7.82 -9.19
CA GLU A 18 4.74 -6.54 -9.47
C GLU A 18 4.31 -5.82 -8.20
N LEU A 19 3.79 -6.55 -7.22
CA LEU A 19 3.39 -5.97 -5.94
C LEU A 19 4.58 -5.30 -5.24
N VAL A 20 5.73 -5.98 -5.22
CA VAL A 20 6.95 -5.42 -4.61
C VAL A 20 7.41 -4.18 -5.36
N ARG A 21 7.37 -4.21 -6.69
CA ARG A 21 7.72 -3.05 -7.52
C ARG A 21 6.84 -1.85 -7.20
N LEU A 22 5.52 -2.08 -7.12
CA LEU A 22 4.57 -1.03 -6.82
C LEU A 22 4.69 -0.53 -5.38
N LEU A 23 4.97 -1.44 -4.45
CA LEU A 23 5.21 -1.05 -3.06
C LEU A 23 6.42 -0.12 -2.96
N ASN A 24 7.53 -0.48 -3.63
CA ASN A 24 8.72 0.36 -3.64
C ASN A 24 8.43 1.75 -4.23
N GLU A 25 7.66 1.79 -5.31
CA GLU A 25 7.26 3.06 -5.92
C GLU A 25 6.42 3.89 -4.95
N ARG A 26 5.46 3.26 -4.29
CA ARG A 26 4.61 3.95 -3.30
C ARG A 26 5.44 4.50 -2.14
N LEU A 27 6.42 3.73 -1.65
CA LEU A 27 7.28 4.18 -0.55
C LEU A 27 8.13 5.39 -0.94
N ARG A 28 8.60 5.45 -2.19
CA ARG A 28 9.33 6.65 -2.66
C ARG A 28 8.42 7.88 -2.65
N LEU A 29 7.16 7.72 -3.06
CA LEU A 29 6.20 8.82 -3.04
C LEU A 29 5.85 9.23 -1.61
N VAL A 30 5.74 8.27 -0.71
CA VAL A 30 5.53 8.51 0.71
C VAL A 30 6.66 9.36 1.29
N ASP A 31 7.90 9.02 0.95
CA ASP A 31 9.07 9.78 1.42
C ASP A 31 9.02 11.22 0.90
N ALA A 32 8.66 11.41 -0.38
CA ALA A 32 8.56 12.75 -0.97
C ALA A 32 7.47 13.59 -0.27
N ILE A 33 6.32 12.98 0.01
CA ILE A 33 5.23 13.64 0.73
C ILE A 33 5.67 13.97 2.16
N GLY A 34 6.41 13.06 2.81
CA GLY A 34 6.93 13.28 4.15
C GLY A 34 7.84 14.51 4.21
N ALA A 35 8.69 14.68 3.20
CA ALA A 35 9.58 15.84 3.11
C ALA A 35 8.77 17.14 2.97
N ILE A 36 7.72 17.12 2.16
CA ILE A 36 6.84 18.29 1.97
C ILE A 36 6.13 18.64 3.29
N LYS A 37 5.58 17.64 3.98
CA LYS A 37 4.90 17.86 5.26
C LYS A 37 5.84 18.48 6.28
N ARG A 38 7.06 17.97 6.35
CA ARG A 38 8.05 18.50 7.29
C ARG A 38 8.40 19.95 6.96
N ALA A 39 8.61 20.24 5.68
CA ALA A 39 8.94 21.60 5.25
C ALA A 39 7.83 22.60 5.54
N ARG A 40 6.57 22.15 5.52
CA ARG A 40 5.41 23.01 5.75
C ARG A 40 4.86 22.94 7.17
N GLY A 41 5.46 22.14 8.04
CA GLY A 41 4.98 21.95 9.41
C GLY A 41 3.65 21.26 9.50
N LEU A 42 3.32 20.39 8.53
CA LEU A 42 2.07 19.64 8.51
C LEU A 42 2.20 18.35 9.31
N PRO A 43 1.09 17.86 9.91
CA PRO A 43 1.14 16.60 10.65
C PRO A 43 1.34 15.43 9.71
N VAL A 44 1.99 14.37 10.22
CA VAL A 44 2.22 13.15 9.46
C VAL A 44 0.90 12.49 9.08
N ARG A 45 -0.01 12.35 10.04
CA ARG A 45 -1.28 11.68 9.80
C ARG A 45 -2.32 12.64 9.27
N ASP A 46 -2.93 12.26 8.15
CA ASP A 46 -4.07 12.95 7.56
C ASP A 46 -5.25 11.99 7.60
N GLU A 47 -6.07 12.08 8.65
CA GLU A 47 -7.17 11.14 8.86
C GLU A 47 -8.22 11.20 7.75
N ALA A 48 -8.53 12.39 7.24
CA ALA A 48 -9.49 12.55 6.17
C ALA A 48 -9.01 11.87 4.89
N ARG A 49 -7.74 12.03 4.56
CA ARG A 49 -7.13 11.40 3.39
C ARG A 49 -7.10 9.88 3.54
N GLU A 50 -6.80 9.37 4.73
CA GLU A 50 -6.76 7.93 4.98
C GLU A 50 -8.15 7.31 4.84
N ALA A 51 -9.18 7.99 5.38
CA ALA A 51 -10.56 7.51 5.25
C ALA A 51 -11.01 7.47 3.79
N GLU A 52 -10.68 8.49 3.02
CA GLU A 52 -10.99 8.57 1.59
C GLU A 52 -10.30 7.44 0.84
N LEU A 53 -9.02 7.21 1.12
CA LEU A 53 -8.25 6.14 0.49
C LEU A 53 -8.86 4.77 0.78
N LEU A 54 -9.17 4.49 2.04
CA LEU A 54 -9.74 3.18 2.41
C LEU A 54 -11.09 2.95 1.75
N ALA A 55 -11.94 3.98 1.66
CA ALA A 55 -13.22 3.87 0.97
C ALA A 55 -13.02 3.52 -0.51
N ARG A 56 -12.06 4.16 -1.16
CA ARG A 56 -11.75 3.90 -2.57
C ARG A 56 -11.20 2.49 -2.77
N ILE A 57 -10.30 2.06 -1.89
CA ILE A 57 -9.70 0.72 -1.97
C ILE A 57 -10.78 -0.35 -1.81
N ARG A 58 -11.71 -0.17 -0.85
CA ARG A 58 -12.80 -1.12 -0.68
C ARG A 58 -13.67 -1.22 -1.93
N ALA A 59 -13.99 -0.08 -2.54
CA ALA A 59 -14.80 -0.06 -3.76
C ALA A 59 -14.08 -0.75 -4.92
N GLN A 60 -12.79 -0.53 -5.08
CA GLN A 60 -12.00 -1.15 -6.14
C GLN A 60 -11.83 -2.66 -5.94
N ALA A 61 -11.78 -3.10 -4.70
CA ALA A 61 -11.53 -4.51 -4.38
C ALA A 61 -12.78 -5.38 -4.49
N GLU A 62 -13.96 -4.76 -4.53
CA GLU A 62 -15.24 -5.46 -4.69
C GLU A 62 -15.43 -6.56 -3.62
N GLU A 63 -15.55 -7.83 -4.01
CA GLU A 63 -15.75 -8.93 -3.07
C GLU A 63 -14.55 -9.14 -2.14
N ASN A 64 -13.39 -8.60 -2.47
CA ASN A 64 -12.18 -8.72 -1.66
C ASN A 64 -11.96 -7.47 -0.79
N ALA A 65 -13.00 -6.68 -0.54
CA ALA A 65 -12.89 -5.41 0.18
C ALA A 65 -12.26 -5.57 1.57
N ALA A 66 -12.67 -6.59 2.33
CA ALA A 66 -12.15 -6.79 3.68
C ALA A 66 -10.66 -7.11 3.68
N GLU A 67 -10.23 -7.96 2.75
CA GLU A 67 -8.82 -8.33 2.62
C GLU A 67 -7.97 -7.14 2.18
N ALA A 68 -8.46 -6.39 1.20
CA ALA A 68 -7.75 -5.21 0.70
C ALA A 68 -7.63 -4.15 1.80
N GLU A 69 -8.67 -3.95 2.59
CA GLU A 69 -8.63 -3.00 3.70
C GLU A 69 -7.58 -3.42 4.74
N ALA A 70 -7.53 -4.72 5.08
CA ALA A 70 -6.55 -5.22 6.04
C ALA A 70 -5.12 -4.94 5.57
N VAL A 71 -4.84 -5.18 4.28
CA VAL A 71 -3.53 -4.91 3.69
C VAL A 71 -3.23 -3.41 3.74
N TYR A 72 -4.19 -2.57 3.37
CA TYR A 72 -3.98 -1.13 3.34
C TYR A 72 -3.86 -0.50 4.72
N GLN A 73 -4.47 -1.08 5.76
CA GLN A 73 -4.22 -0.63 7.13
C GLN A 73 -2.74 -0.77 7.47
N MET A 74 -2.11 -1.88 7.07
CA MET A 74 -0.68 -2.07 7.29
C MET A 74 0.15 -1.11 6.43
N ILE A 75 -0.23 -0.92 5.16
CA ILE A 75 0.46 0.02 4.26
C ILE A 75 0.42 1.44 4.86
N LEU A 76 -0.71 1.86 5.40
CA LEU A 76 -0.85 3.17 6.03
C LEU A 76 0.01 3.30 7.28
N LEU A 77 0.05 2.25 8.10
CA LEU A 77 0.90 2.22 9.29
C LEU A 77 2.38 2.40 8.89
N ILE A 78 2.84 1.62 7.92
CA ILE A 78 4.22 1.70 7.44
C ILE A 78 4.51 3.08 6.87
N SER A 79 3.56 3.65 6.11
CA SER A 79 3.72 4.97 5.50
C SER A 79 3.90 6.05 6.56
N ARG A 80 3.09 6.02 7.62
CA ARG A 80 3.21 6.98 8.72
C ARG A 80 4.55 6.85 9.43
N GLU A 81 4.98 5.62 9.69
CA GLU A 81 6.26 5.37 10.34
C GLU A 81 7.43 5.91 9.50
N ARG A 82 7.39 5.69 8.20
CA ARG A 82 8.42 6.22 7.31
C ARG A 82 8.47 7.74 7.35
N GLN A 83 7.31 8.40 7.35
CA GLN A 83 7.25 9.86 7.36
C GLN A 83 7.76 10.45 8.68
N ARG A 84 7.61 9.73 9.78
CA ARG A 84 8.11 10.18 11.08
C ARG A 84 9.63 10.13 11.17
N HIS A 85 10.26 9.25 10.40
CA HIS A 85 11.70 9.00 10.50
C HIS A 85 12.52 9.52 9.30
N THR A 86 11.92 10.26 8.42
CA THR A 86 12.63 10.83 7.27
C THR A 86 12.98 12.32 7.42
#